data_47727269aba2f4688e82a31540055438
#
_entry.id   47727269aba2f4688e82a31540055438
#
_cell.length_a   1.000
_cell.length_b   1.000
_cell.length_c   1.000
_cell.angle_alpha   90.00
_cell.angle_beta   90.00
_cell.angle_gamma   90.00
#
_symmetry.space_group_name_H-M   'P 1'
#
loop_
_entity.id
_entity.type
_entity.pdbx_description
1 polymer ?
#
loop_
_entity_poly.entity_id
_entity_poly.type
_entity_poly.pdbx_seq_one_letter_code
_entity_poly.pdbx_strand_id
1 'polypeptide(L)'
;MSDQEKYQINAGYQSENKQLKEDMRTTQDYDLSLEYIKKLVQKCGYTAIIVNRLDYYANAIPLGAFCNAIAFILYGFHRCTVFSANDTFLWGLILLFGGIGQATAGFLEFLKGRSFPATLYLTYGFYCLAHYATYIIPVKFAKFGIYEINFEHGSLAFFYGAWFLILLPIVICSLKTNLFFLLQTACTLLFFLFRWIGEIADDRHSIRTLVAGIFQVIAGFLSLYICMYQIINEQFRKQILPPFQLSSDNEIDIEE
;
A
#
# COMPACT_ATOMS: atom_id res chain seq x y z
N MET A 1 26.72 -61.29 10.78
CA MET A 1 26.12 -60.65 9.62
C MET A 1 26.36 -61.57 8.43
N SER A 2 25.31 -62.16 7.92
CA SER A 2 25.39 -63.12 6.83
C SER A 2 25.78 -62.43 5.50
N ASP A 3 26.39 -63.17 4.56
CA ASP A 3 26.79 -62.61 3.28
C ASP A 3 25.58 -62.08 2.48
N GLN A 4 24.36 -62.55 2.73
CA GLN A 4 23.12 -62.03 2.17
C GLN A 4 22.74 -60.64 2.71
N GLU A 5 22.97 -60.38 3.99
CA GLU A 5 22.71 -59.06 4.57
C GLU A 5 23.67 -57.96 4.00
N LYS A 6 24.93 -58.33 3.78
CA LYS A 6 25.92 -57.43 3.14
C LYS A 6 25.54 -57.14 1.69
N TYR A 7 24.97 -58.09 0.98
CA TYR A 7 24.54 -57.92 -0.41
C TYR A 7 23.32 -56.98 -0.52
N GLN A 8 22.37 -57.11 0.40
CA GLN A 8 21.18 -56.24 0.45
C GLN A 8 21.53 -54.79 0.79
N ILE A 9 22.44 -54.59 1.78
CA ILE A 9 22.89 -53.23 2.16
C ILE A 9 23.65 -52.57 1.00
N ASN A 10 24.48 -53.32 0.28
CA ASN A 10 25.25 -52.82 -0.85
C ASN A 10 24.36 -52.49 -2.08
N ALA A 11 23.30 -53.26 -2.33
CA ALA A 11 22.32 -53.00 -3.34
C ALA A 11 21.45 -51.77 -3.08
N GLY A 12 21.08 -51.55 -1.79
CA GLY A 12 20.37 -50.36 -1.34
C GLY A 12 21.22 -49.07 -1.53
N TYR A 13 22.50 -49.15 -1.13
CA TYR A 13 23.44 -48.02 -1.28
C TYR A 13 23.71 -47.67 -2.74
N GLN A 14 23.74 -48.63 -3.64
CA GLN A 14 23.91 -48.42 -5.09
C GLN A 14 22.67 -47.77 -5.74
N SER A 15 21.48 -48.13 -5.27
CA SER A 15 20.21 -47.56 -5.77
C SER A 15 20.02 -46.12 -5.32
N GLU A 16 20.31 -45.82 -4.06
CA GLU A 16 20.26 -44.44 -3.53
C GLU A 16 21.28 -43.50 -4.23
N ASN A 17 22.53 -43.96 -4.43
CA ASN A 17 23.54 -43.20 -5.16
C ASN A 17 23.18 -42.97 -6.64
N LYS A 18 22.46 -43.89 -7.27
CA LYS A 18 21.97 -43.72 -8.64
C LYS A 18 20.85 -42.67 -8.72
N GLN A 19 19.93 -42.71 -7.77
CA GLN A 19 18.85 -41.75 -7.66
C GLN A 19 19.34 -40.35 -7.35
N LEU A 20 20.29 -40.18 -6.41
CA LEU A 20 20.96 -38.91 -6.12
C LEU A 20 21.71 -38.34 -7.35
N LYS A 21 22.34 -39.18 -8.16
CA LYS A 21 23.00 -38.73 -9.40
C LYS A 21 22.03 -38.35 -10.51
N GLU A 22 20.87 -38.99 -10.60
CA GLU A 22 19.80 -38.57 -11.52
C GLU A 22 19.16 -37.26 -11.09
N ASP A 23 18.88 -37.07 -9.78
CA ASP A 23 18.35 -35.82 -9.25
C ASP A 23 19.35 -34.64 -9.40
N MET A 24 20.63 -34.87 -9.20
CA MET A 24 21.66 -33.85 -9.48
C MET A 24 21.80 -33.52 -10.96
N ARG A 25 21.63 -34.49 -11.87
CA ARG A 25 21.64 -34.22 -13.32
C ARG A 25 20.42 -33.40 -13.74
N THR A 26 19.24 -33.73 -13.25
CA THR A 26 18.02 -32.97 -13.55
C THR A 26 18.11 -31.53 -13.06
N THR A 27 18.67 -31.29 -11.86
CA THR A 27 18.87 -29.96 -11.31
C THR A 27 19.91 -29.18 -12.14
N GLN A 28 21.01 -29.83 -12.53
CA GLN A 28 22.06 -29.21 -13.34
C GLN A 28 21.60 -28.90 -14.78
N ASP A 29 20.78 -29.77 -15.36
CA ASP A 29 20.14 -29.51 -16.67
C ASP A 29 19.11 -28.39 -16.61
N TYR A 30 18.42 -28.23 -15.46
CA TYR A 30 17.50 -27.12 -15.23
C TYR A 30 18.25 -25.79 -15.13
N ASP A 31 19.34 -25.74 -14.39
CA ASP A 31 20.18 -24.54 -14.25
C ASP A 31 20.87 -24.16 -15.59
N LEU A 32 21.36 -25.14 -16.34
CA LEU A 32 21.90 -24.92 -17.68
C LEU A 32 20.86 -24.40 -18.68
N SER A 33 19.62 -24.92 -18.61
CA SER A 33 18.52 -24.43 -19.46
C SER A 33 18.11 -23.01 -19.09
N LEU A 34 18.09 -22.68 -17.81
CA LEU A 34 17.78 -21.34 -17.31
C LEU A 34 18.84 -20.31 -17.73
N GLU A 35 20.12 -20.69 -17.64
CA GLU A 35 21.25 -19.85 -18.06
C GLU A 35 21.26 -19.65 -19.60
N TYR A 36 20.92 -20.68 -20.35
CA TYR A 36 20.78 -20.59 -21.80
C TYR A 36 19.63 -19.67 -22.22
N ILE A 37 18.48 -19.76 -21.53
CA ILE A 37 17.34 -18.87 -21.75
C ILE A 37 17.71 -17.43 -21.39
N LYS A 38 18.40 -17.19 -20.26
CA LYS A 38 18.92 -15.85 -19.90
C LYS A 38 19.85 -15.28 -20.98
N LYS A 39 20.77 -16.07 -21.51
CA LYS A 39 21.68 -15.65 -22.59
C LYS A 39 20.94 -15.37 -23.92
N LEU A 40 19.92 -16.18 -24.27
CA LEU A 40 19.08 -15.93 -25.44
C LEU A 40 18.29 -14.65 -25.33
N VAL A 41 17.68 -14.40 -24.17
CA VAL A 41 16.91 -13.20 -23.88
C VAL A 41 17.80 -11.96 -23.94
N GLN A 42 19.00 -12.04 -23.40
CA GLN A 42 19.99 -10.95 -23.43
C GLN A 42 20.48 -10.65 -24.85
N LYS A 43 20.66 -11.71 -25.67
CA LYS A 43 21.10 -11.61 -27.07
C LYS A 43 20.03 -11.08 -28.03
N CYS A 44 18.75 -11.28 -27.71
CA CYS A 44 17.60 -10.78 -28.48
C CYS A 44 17.20 -9.35 -28.11
N GLY A 45 17.89 -8.67 -27.19
CA GLY A 45 17.58 -7.30 -26.77
C GLY A 45 16.24 -7.18 -26.03
N TYR A 46 15.59 -8.30 -25.76
CA TYR A 46 14.47 -8.35 -24.85
C TYR A 46 15.05 -8.36 -23.44
N THR A 47 14.87 -7.26 -22.71
CA THR A 47 14.92 -7.31 -21.25
C THR A 47 14.02 -8.45 -20.87
N ALA A 48 14.56 -9.50 -20.21
CA ALA A 48 13.74 -10.62 -19.78
C ALA A 48 12.68 -10.04 -18.87
N ILE A 49 11.49 -9.83 -19.42
CA ILE A 49 10.32 -9.76 -18.60
C ILE A 49 10.27 -11.16 -18.01
N ILE A 50 10.92 -11.33 -16.86
CA ILE A 50 10.54 -12.39 -15.94
C ILE A 50 9.09 -12.04 -15.69
N VAL A 51 8.19 -12.70 -16.43
CA VAL A 51 6.74 -12.59 -16.23
C VAL A 51 6.53 -13.27 -14.90
N ASN A 52 6.79 -12.51 -13.86
CA ASN A 52 6.37 -12.86 -12.54
C ASN A 52 4.86 -13.04 -12.68
N ARG A 53 4.29 -14.14 -12.21
CA ARG A 53 2.81 -14.35 -12.25
C ARG A 53 2.04 -13.13 -11.72
N LEU A 54 2.71 -12.27 -11.00
CA LEU A 54 2.24 -11.03 -10.41
C LEU A 54 2.10 -9.87 -11.42
N ASP A 55 2.85 -9.89 -12.54
CA ASP A 55 2.71 -8.89 -13.61
C ASP A 55 1.45 -9.09 -14.47
N TYR A 56 0.71 -10.18 -14.22
CA TYR A 56 -0.59 -10.43 -14.85
C TYR A 56 -1.69 -9.46 -14.35
N TYR A 57 -1.51 -8.85 -13.19
CA TYR A 57 -2.49 -7.91 -12.64
C TYR A 57 -2.12 -6.48 -13.05
N ALA A 58 -3.12 -5.72 -13.50
CA ALA A 58 -2.95 -4.29 -13.77
C ALA A 58 -2.43 -3.53 -12.55
N ASN A 59 -1.72 -2.43 -12.76
CA ASN A 59 -1.25 -1.57 -11.69
C ASN A 59 -2.44 -1.00 -10.88
N ALA A 60 -2.53 -1.34 -9.59
CA ALA A 60 -3.64 -0.87 -8.74
C ALA A 60 -3.32 0.46 -8.00
N ILE A 61 -2.08 0.97 -8.11
CA ILE A 61 -1.70 2.24 -7.49
C ILE A 61 -2.57 3.42 -7.98
N PRO A 62 -2.89 3.56 -9.29
CA PRO A 62 -3.79 4.61 -9.76
C PRO A 62 -5.17 4.55 -9.11
N LEU A 63 -5.73 3.36 -8.96
CA LEU A 63 -7.02 3.17 -8.28
C LEU A 63 -6.93 3.61 -6.81
N GLY A 64 -5.90 3.16 -6.09
CA GLY A 64 -5.68 3.54 -4.71
C GLY A 64 -5.48 5.05 -4.54
N ALA A 65 -4.68 5.66 -5.41
CA ALA A 65 -4.44 7.10 -5.40
C ALA A 65 -5.71 7.91 -5.72
N PHE A 66 -6.53 7.47 -6.68
CA PHE A 66 -7.81 8.10 -6.99
C PHE A 66 -8.77 8.03 -5.80
N CYS A 67 -8.92 6.85 -5.20
CA CYS A 67 -9.77 6.64 -4.04
C CYS A 67 -9.31 7.50 -2.84
N ASN A 68 -7.99 7.57 -2.61
CA ASN A 68 -7.40 8.42 -1.60
C ASN A 68 -7.65 9.91 -1.86
N ALA A 69 -7.52 10.34 -3.11
CA ALA A 69 -7.78 11.73 -3.50
C ALA A 69 -9.21 12.15 -3.16
N ILE A 70 -10.22 11.37 -3.58
CA ILE A 70 -11.63 11.67 -3.30
C ILE A 70 -11.85 11.74 -1.78
N ALA A 71 -11.41 10.72 -1.04
CA ALA A 71 -11.62 10.66 0.40
C ALA A 71 -10.97 11.85 1.12
N PHE A 72 -9.72 12.15 0.79
CA PHE A 72 -8.95 13.18 1.48
C PHE A 72 -9.44 14.59 1.15
N ILE A 73 -9.79 14.87 -0.10
CA ILE A 73 -10.38 16.15 -0.48
C ILE A 73 -11.71 16.36 0.24
N LEU A 74 -12.59 15.37 0.24
CA LEU A 74 -13.90 15.48 0.88
C LEU A 74 -13.80 15.62 2.41
N TYR A 75 -12.96 14.81 3.05
CA TYR A 75 -12.72 14.92 4.49
C TYR A 75 -12.05 16.24 4.86
N GLY A 76 -11.09 16.68 4.07
CA GLY A 76 -10.40 17.94 4.31
C GLY A 76 -11.35 19.13 4.23
N PHE A 77 -12.18 19.22 3.21
CA PHE A 77 -13.18 20.27 3.08
C PHE A 77 -14.26 20.21 4.18
N HIS A 78 -14.67 18.99 4.58
CA HIS A 78 -15.55 18.84 5.74
C HIS A 78 -14.91 19.41 7.02
N ARG A 79 -13.62 19.14 7.27
CA ARG A 79 -12.88 19.70 8.45
C ARG A 79 -12.65 21.19 8.34
N CYS A 80 -12.55 21.72 7.12
CA CYS A 80 -12.51 23.16 6.86
C CYS A 80 -13.90 23.83 6.92
N THR A 81 -14.94 23.10 7.38
CA THR A 81 -16.33 23.59 7.50
C THR A 81 -16.98 23.99 6.16
N VAL A 82 -16.42 23.56 5.02
CA VAL A 82 -17.01 23.80 3.70
C VAL A 82 -18.24 22.93 3.50
N PHE A 83 -18.20 21.68 3.98
CA PHE A 83 -19.32 20.75 3.91
C PHE A 83 -19.94 20.47 5.27
N SER A 84 -21.25 20.31 5.30
CA SER A 84 -21.97 19.98 6.52
C SER A 84 -21.64 18.59 7.06
N ALA A 85 -21.55 18.46 8.38
CA ALA A 85 -21.39 17.18 9.04
C ALA A 85 -22.56 16.20 8.80
N ASN A 86 -23.72 16.73 8.44
CA ASN A 86 -24.93 15.93 8.19
C ASN A 86 -25.09 15.47 6.74
N ASP A 87 -24.12 15.77 5.87
CA ASP A 87 -24.16 15.38 4.47
C ASP A 87 -23.98 13.85 4.31
N THR A 88 -25.08 13.16 4.09
CA THR A 88 -25.09 11.70 3.93
C THR A 88 -24.37 11.25 2.64
N PHE A 89 -24.43 12.08 1.59
CA PHE A 89 -23.74 11.78 0.34
C PHE A 89 -22.23 11.80 0.51
N LEU A 90 -21.71 12.80 1.20
CA LEU A 90 -20.29 12.91 1.57
C LEU A 90 -19.79 11.62 2.25
N TRP A 91 -20.50 11.18 3.28
CA TRP A 91 -20.12 9.99 4.04
C TRP A 91 -20.21 8.70 3.22
N GLY A 92 -21.18 8.61 2.30
CA GLY A 92 -21.28 7.50 1.36
C GLY A 92 -20.06 7.42 0.42
N LEU A 93 -19.61 8.55 -0.11
CA LEU A 93 -18.42 8.61 -0.95
C LEU A 93 -17.15 8.24 -0.18
N ILE A 94 -17.01 8.73 1.05
CA ILE A 94 -15.86 8.40 1.90
C ILE A 94 -15.84 6.89 2.23
N LEU A 95 -16.99 6.28 2.51
CA LEU A 95 -17.07 4.85 2.74
C LEU A 95 -16.65 4.05 1.51
N LEU A 96 -17.19 4.39 0.33
CA LEU A 96 -16.96 3.63 -0.90
C LEU A 96 -15.53 3.84 -1.42
N PHE A 97 -15.11 5.07 -1.62
CA PHE A 97 -13.78 5.37 -2.15
C PHE A 97 -12.71 5.30 -1.07
N GLY A 98 -12.89 6.02 0.03
CA GLY A 98 -11.92 6.05 1.11
C GLY A 98 -11.72 4.71 1.79
N GLY A 99 -12.81 3.98 2.04
CA GLY A 99 -12.78 2.68 2.71
C GLY A 99 -12.54 1.53 1.74
N ILE A 100 -13.60 1.14 1.03
CA ILE A 100 -13.63 -0.08 0.22
C ILE A 100 -12.67 0.02 -0.97
N GLY A 101 -12.69 1.12 -1.70
CA GLY A 101 -11.86 1.31 -2.90
C GLY A 101 -10.36 1.28 -2.59
N GLN A 102 -9.92 2.00 -1.55
CA GLN A 102 -8.52 1.96 -1.12
C GLN A 102 -8.10 0.59 -0.59
N ALA A 103 -8.93 -0.06 0.24
CA ALA A 103 -8.64 -1.39 0.75
C ALA A 103 -8.53 -2.41 -0.39
N THR A 104 -9.39 -2.31 -1.41
CA THR A 104 -9.32 -3.15 -2.60
C THR A 104 -8.01 -2.93 -3.37
N ALA A 105 -7.62 -1.67 -3.61
CA ALA A 105 -6.37 -1.35 -4.29
C ALA A 105 -5.16 -1.88 -3.50
N GLY A 106 -5.16 -1.69 -2.19
CA GLY A 106 -4.10 -2.22 -1.32
C GLY A 106 -4.02 -3.74 -1.33
N PHE A 107 -5.16 -4.43 -1.33
CA PHE A 107 -5.20 -5.89 -1.43
C PHE A 107 -4.66 -6.40 -2.78
N LEU A 108 -4.99 -5.72 -3.88
CA LEU A 108 -4.43 -6.04 -5.20
C LEU A 108 -2.92 -5.85 -5.25
N GLU A 109 -2.39 -4.79 -4.64
CA GLU A 109 -0.93 -4.58 -4.54
C GLU A 109 -0.26 -5.59 -3.60
N PHE A 110 -0.97 -6.03 -2.54
CA PHE A 110 -0.50 -7.12 -1.67
C PHE A 110 -0.34 -8.43 -2.45
N LEU A 111 -1.31 -8.79 -3.31
CA LEU A 111 -1.23 -9.97 -4.16
C LEU A 111 -0.08 -9.90 -5.17
N LYS A 112 0.39 -8.71 -5.52
CA LYS A 112 1.58 -8.49 -6.37
C LYS A 112 2.90 -8.54 -5.62
N GLY A 113 2.89 -8.73 -4.30
CA GLY A 113 4.09 -8.69 -3.47
C GLY A 113 4.67 -7.29 -3.27
N ARG A 114 3.96 -6.22 -3.61
CA ARG A 114 4.39 -4.84 -3.44
C ARG A 114 4.02 -4.32 -2.04
N SER A 115 4.85 -4.59 -1.06
CA SER A 115 4.56 -4.32 0.36
C SER A 115 4.26 -2.85 0.66
N PHE A 116 5.02 -1.89 0.08
CA PHE A 116 4.83 -0.47 0.38
C PHE A 116 3.46 0.06 -0.06
N PRO A 117 3.05 0.00 -1.36
CA PRO A 117 1.73 0.47 -1.75
C PRO A 117 0.59 -0.35 -1.15
N ALA A 118 0.78 -1.64 -0.93
CA ALA A 118 -0.20 -2.48 -0.25
C ALA A 118 -0.46 -1.97 1.17
N THR A 119 0.59 -1.79 1.98
CA THR A 119 0.46 -1.28 3.34
C THR A 119 -0.16 0.11 3.36
N LEU A 120 0.27 1.01 2.47
CA LEU A 120 -0.24 2.37 2.38
C LEU A 120 -1.75 2.40 2.15
N TYR A 121 -2.23 1.73 1.10
CA TYR A 121 -3.66 1.78 0.72
C TYR A 121 -4.54 0.94 1.65
N LEU A 122 -4.07 -0.20 2.16
CA LEU A 122 -4.81 -0.97 3.15
C LEU A 122 -5.00 -0.19 4.44
N THR A 123 -3.93 0.42 4.96
CA THR A 123 -4.02 1.19 6.21
C THR A 123 -4.94 2.39 6.06
N TYR A 124 -4.84 3.16 4.98
CA TYR A 124 -5.74 4.29 4.75
C TYR A 124 -7.19 3.84 4.51
N GLY A 125 -7.39 2.73 3.80
CA GLY A 125 -8.71 2.14 3.62
C GLY A 125 -9.35 1.74 4.94
N PHE A 126 -8.63 1.03 5.79
CA PHE A 126 -9.10 0.64 7.12
C PHE A 126 -9.28 1.84 8.06
N TYR A 127 -8.45 2.89 7.94
CA TYR A 127 -8.69 4.14 8.65
C TYR A 127 -10.07 4.73 8.31
N CYS A 128 -10.40 4.83 7.03
CA CYS A 128 -11.69 5.37 6.59
C CYS A 128 -12.85 4.49 7.03
N LEU A 129 -12.71 3.15 6.94
CA LEU A 129 -13.72 2.20 7.42
C LEU A 129 -13.93 2.29 8.92
N ALA A 130 -12.86 2.32 9.70
CA ALA A 130 -12.92 2.45 11.14
C ALA A 130 -13.58 3.77 11.56
N HIS A 131 -13.20 4.88 10.91
CA HIS A 131 -13.79 6.18 11.18
C HIS A 131 -15.29 6.21 10.82
N TYR A 132 -15.68 5.60 9.70
CA TYR A 132 -17.08 5.46 9.34
C TYR A 132 -17.85 4.61 10.36
N ALA A 133 -17.31 3.47 10.74
CA ALA A 133 -17.94 2.55 11.68
C ALA A 133 -18.11 3.18 13.08
N THR A 134 -17.07 3.86 13.56
CA THR A 134 -17.06 4.42 14.92
C THR A 134 -17.79 5.76 15.03
N TYR A 135 -17.87 6.53 13.95
CA TYR A 135 -18.44 7.88 13.98
C TYR A 135 -19.84 7.95 13.37
N ILE A 136 -20.03 7.40 12.19
CA ILE A 136 -21.27 7.57 11.42
C ILE A 136 -22.35 6.57 11.83
N ILE A 137 -21.98 5.30 12.03
CA ILE A 137 -22.94 4.26 12.41
C ILE A 137 -23.61 4.61 13.75
N PRO A 138 -22.87 4.93 14.83
CA PRO A 138 -23.48 5.31 16.11
C PRO A 138 -24.41 6.53 15.99
N VAL A 139 -24.00 7.58 15.25
CA VAL A 139 -24.86 8.78 15.03
C VAL A 139 -26.19 8.42 14.39
N LYS A 140 -26.19 7.49 13.44
CA LYS A 140 -27.44 7.04 12.81
C LYS A 140 -28.29 6.21 13.76
N PHE A 141 -27.69 5.32 14.53
CA PHE A 141 -28.41 4.47 15.50
C PHE A 141 -28.88 5.24 16.74
N ALA A 142 -28.21 6.30 17.15
CA ALA A 142 -28.65 7.17 18.24
C ALA A 142 -30.02 7.80 17.96
N LYS A 143 -30.36 8.08 16.70
CA LYS A 143 -31.68 8.56 16.30
C LYS A 143 -32.82 7.56 16.60
N PHE A 144 -32.47 6.29 16.76
CA PHE A 144 -33.42 5.22 17.12
C PHE A 144 -33.43 4.90 18.61
N GLY A 145 -32.71 5.71 19.46
CA GLY A 145 -32.60 5.51 20.90
C GLY A 145 -31.79 4.27 21.34
N ILE A 146 -30.99 3.70 20.43
CA ILE A 146 -30.26 2.45 20.65
C ILE A 146 -28.88 2.69 21.26
N TYR A 147 -28.31 3.91 21.09
CA TYR A 147 -26.96 4.25 21.56
C TYR A 147 -26.86 5.67 22.09
N GLU A 148 -26.19 5.82 23.23
CA GLU A 148 -25.60 7.10 23.64
C GLU A 148 -24.23 7.24 23.03
N ILE A 149 -23.99 8.37 22.33
CA ILE A 149 -22.68 8.63 21.70
C ILE A 149 -21.80 9.34 22.71
N ASN A 150 -20.95 8.60 23.37
CA ASN A 150 -19.91 9.14 24.23
C ASN A 150 -18.54 8.90 23.56
N PHE A 151 -17.99 9.93 22.92
CA PHE A 151 -16.59 9.91 22.45
C PHE A 151 -15.70 10.45 23.57
N GLU A 152 -14.91 9.56 24.12
CA GLU A 152 -13.90 9.96 25.09
C GLU A 152 -12.69 10.55 24.35
N HIS A 153 -12.30 11.78 24.70
CA HIS A 153 -11.17 12.47 24.06
C HIS A 153 -9.87 11.70 24.16
N GLY A 154 -9.66 10.98 25.27
CA GLY A 154 -8.49 10.13 25.47
C GLY A 154 -8.35 9.04 24.42
N SER A 155 -9.44 8.35 24.06
CA SER A 155 -9.42 7.29 23.05
C SER A 155 -9.17 7.83 21.65
N LEU A 156 -9.74 8.98 21.31
CA LEU A 156 -9.49 9.65 20.03
C LEU A 156 -8.06 10.18 19.91
N ALA A 157 -7.55 10.79 20.99
CA ALA A 157 -6.15 11.22 21.02
C ALA A 157 -5.19 10.03 20.84
N PHE A 158 -5.43 8.91 21.54
CA PHE A 158 -4.64 7.70 21.35
C PHE A 158 -4.72 7.19 19.91
N PHE A 159 -5.90 7.15 19.31
CA PHE A 159 -6.11 6.72 17.93
C PHE A 159 -5.29 7.57 16.94
N TYR A 160 -5.39 8.91 17.01
CA TYR A 160 -4.63 9.77 16.11
C TYR A 160 -3.12 9.72 16.37
N GLY A 161 -2.70 9.57 17.63
CA GLY A 161 -1.29 9.39 18.00
C GLY A 161 -0.71 8.10 17.47
N ALA A 162 -1.44 6.99 17.57
CA ALA A 162 -1.05 5.70 16.99
C ALA A 162 -0.88 5.80 15.46
N TRP A 163 -1.82 6.45 14.76
CA TRP A 163 -1.71 6.68 13.32
C TRP A 163 -0.53 7.56 12.93
N PHE A 164 -0.22 8.59 13.72
CA PHE A 164 0.97 9.40 13.53
C PHE A 164 2.24 8.54 13.58
N LEU A 165 2.36 7.66 14.58
CA LEU A 165 3.52 6.77 14.73
C LEU A 165 3.63 5.75 13.58
N ILE A 166 2.51 5.19 13.12
CA ILE A 166 2.46 4.25 11.99
C ILE A 166 2.90 4.92 10.69
N LEU A 167 2.62 6.21 10.51
CA LEU A 167 2.99 6.93 9.30
C LEU A 167 4.45 7.33 9.22
N LEU A 168 5.18 7.41 10.33
CA LEU A 168 6.61 7.74 10.32
C LEU A 168 7.44 6.81 9.40
N PRO A 169 7.39 5.48 9.55
CA PRO A 169 8.10 4.59 8.63
C PRO A 169 7.57 4.69 7.18
N ILE A 170 6.29 4.96 6.98
CA ILE A 170 5.70 5.14 5.64
C ILE A 170 6.31 6.37 4.94
N VAL A 171 6.48 7.49 5.66
CA VAL A 171 7.15 8.68 5.12
C VAL A 171 8.61 8.38 4.78
N ILE A 172 9.33 7.65 5.64
CA ILE A 172 10.72 7.25 5.38
C ILE A 172 10.79 6.38 4.11
N CYS A 173 9.91 5.39 3.97
CA CYS A 173 9.86 4.54 2.77
C CYS A 173 9.52 5.35 1.51
N SER A 174 8.69 6.40 1.62
CA SER A 174 8.31 7.23 0.48
C SER A 174 9.47 8.04 -0.11
N LEU A 175 10.58 8.23 0.63
CA LEU A 175 11.83 8.81 0.12
C LEU A 175 12.44 8.00 -1.05
N LYS A 176 12.15 6.71 -1.13
CA LYS A 176 12.60 5.82 -2.21
C LYS A 176 11.62 5.75 -3.40
N THR A 177 10.58 6.55 -3.39
CA THR A 177 9.56 6.58 -4.46
C THR A 177 9.70 7.85 -5.33
N ASN A 178 8.70 8.69 -5.34
CA ASN A 178 8.71 9.96 -6.04
C ASN A 178 8.27 11.11 -5.13
N LEU A 179 8.57 12.33 -5.56
CA LEU A 179 8.32 13.53 -4.79
C LEU A 179 6.85 13.67 -4.35
N PHE A 180 5.90 13.32 -5.22
CA PHE A 180 4.48 13.47 -4.91
C PHE A 180 4.02 12.48 -3.85
N PHE A 181 4.52 11.24 -3.86
CA PHE A 181 4.27 10.28 -2.78
C PHE A 181 4.85 10.77 -1.46
N LEU A 182 6.07 11.29 -1.47
CA LEU A 182 6.70 11.87 -0.27
C LEU A 182 5.88 13.03 0.28
N LEU A 183 5.52 13.99 -0.56
CA LEU A 183 4.73 15.15 -0.13
C LEU A 183 3.35 14.74 0.37
N GLN A 184 2.69 13.80 -0.30
CA GLN A 184 1.39 13.27 0.09
C GLN A 184 1.44 12.61 1.46
N THR A 185 2.41 11.71 1.70
CA THR A 185 2.56 11.04 3.00
C THR A 185 2.99 12.00 4.10
N ALA A 186 3.86 12.99 3.80
CA ALA A 186 4.25 14.04 4.74
C ALA A 186 3.07 14.93 5.14
N CYS A 187 2.25 15.38 4.19
CA CYS A 187 1.02 16.13 4.49
C CYS A 187 0.05 15.30 5.32
N THR A 188 -0.06 13.99 5.05
CA THR A 188 -0.89 13.09 5.85
C THR A 188 -0.35 12.93 7.27
N LEU A 189 0.97 12.85 7.44
CA LEU A 189 1.61 12.81 8.75
C LEU A 189 1.29 14.07 9.55
N LEU A 190 1.40 15.27 8.95
CA LEU A 190 1.04 16.53 9.56
C LEU A 190 -0.45 16.60 9.91
N PHE A 191 -1.32 16.10 9.05
CA PHE A 191 -2.74 15.97 9.35
C PHE A 191 -2.96 15.18 10.66
N PHE A 192 -2.35 14.01 10.83
CA PHE A 192 -2.50 13.21 12.05
C PHE A 192 -1.88 13.89 13.27
N LEU A 193 -0.75 14.58 13.11
CA LEU A 193 -0.13 15.36 14.18
C LEU A 193 -1.07 16.44 14.72
N PHE A 194 -1.62 17.27 13.82
CA PHE A 194 -2.52 18.37 14.24
C PHE A 194 -3.83 17.84 14.82
N ARG A 195 -4.35 16.71 14.32
CA ARG A 195 -5.51 16.04 14.91
C ARG A 195 -5.20 15.51 16.31
N TRP A 196 -4.06 14.87 16.49
CA TRP A 196 -3.61 14.36 17.79
C TRP A 196 -3.49 15.48 18.83
N ILE A 197 -2.79 16.57 18.48
CA ILE A 197 -2.66 17.75 19.36
C ILE A 197 -4.04 18.37 19.65
N GLY A 198 -4.93 18.43 18.68
CA GLY A 198 -6.28 18.96 18.82
C GLY A 198 -7.12 18.18 19.83
N GLU A 199 -7.05 16.84 19.80
CA GLU A 199 -7.79 15.98 20.73
C GLU A 199 -7.21 16.04 22.16
N ILE A 200 -5.87 16.13 22.32
CA ILE A 200 -5.23 16.31 23.64
C ILE A 200 -5.65 17.64 24.26
N ALA A 201 -5.77 18.69 23.46
CA ALA A 201 -6.13 20.02 23.95
C ALA A 201 -7.63 20.24 24.15
N ASP A 202 -8.44 19.20 23.95
CA ASP A 202 -9.92 19.24 24.01
C ASP A 202 -10.56 20.36 23.15
N ASP A 203 -9.97 20.63 22.00
CA ASP A 203 -10.30 21.78 21.15
C ASP A 203 -10.67 21.33 19.74
N ARG A 204 -11.86 20.70 19.60
CA ARG A 204 -12.35 20.14 18.36
C ARG A 204 -12.67 21.16 17.27
N HIS A 205 -12.98 22.37 17.65
CA HIS A 205 -13.35 23.47 16.75
C HIS A 205 -12.24 24.49 16.53
N SER A 206 -11.01 24.13 16.91
CA SER A 206 -9.86 25.03 16.86
C SER A 206 -9.30 25.21 15.46
N ILE A 207 -8.43 26.21 15.39
CA ILE A 207 -7.53 26.45 14.25
C ILE A 207 -6.71 25.18 13.89
N ARG A 208 -6.43 24.30 14.86
CA ARG A 208 -5.71 23.04 14.65
C ARG A 208 -6.48 22.06 13.78
N THR A 209 -7.80 21.95 13.97
CA THR A 209 -8.67 21.11 13.12
C THR A 209 -8.75 21.68 11.70
N LEU A 210 -8.80 23.00 11.56
CA LEU A 210 -8.74 23.67 10.26
C LEU A 210 -7.41 23.39 9.55
N VAL A 211 -6.29 23.57 10.25
CA VAL A 211 -4.95 23.29 9.70
C VAL A 211 -4.80 21.83 9.29
N ALA A 212 -5.28 20.89 10.11
CA ALA A 212 -5.32 19.47 9.75
C ALA A 212 -6.14 19.25 8.47
N GLY A 213 -7.31 19.89 8.35
CA GLY A 213 -8.15 19.82 7.13
C GLY A 213 -7.41 20.34 5.90
N ILE A 214 -6.68 21.44 6.00
CA ILE A 214 -5.87 21.99 4.89
C ILE A 214 -4.81 20.97 4.43
N PHE A 215 -4.03 20.40 5.35
CA PHE A 215 -3.05 19.37 4.99
C PHE A 215 -3.69 18.15 4.33
N GLN A 216 -4.89 17.78 4.78
CA GLN A 216 -5.63 16.67 4.19
C GLN A 216 -6.10 16.98 2.76
N VAL A 217 -6.57 18.19 2.49
CA VAL A 217 -6.93 18.64 1.12
C VAL A 217 -5.71 18.63 0.22
N ILE A 218 -4.57 19.16 0.68
CA ILE A 218 -3.32 19.16 -0.08
C ILE A 218 -2.89 17.74 -0.40
N ALA A 219 -2.90 16.84 0.58
CA ALA A 219 -2.58 15.41 0.37
C ALA A 219 -3.52 14.76 -0.65
N GLY A 220 -4.80 15.13 -0.66
CA GLY A 220 -5.77 14.66 -1.64
C GLY A 220 -5.45 15.10 -3.07
N PHE A 221 -5.10 16.37 -3.29
CA PHE A 221 -4.68 16.85 -4.61
C PHE A 221 -3.37 16.24 -5.08
N LEU A 222 -2.40 16.00 -4.18
CA LEU A 222 -1.18 15.28 -4.51
C LEU A 222 -1.48 13.83 -4.94
N SER A 223 -2.41 13.15 -4.25
CA SER A 223 -2.88 11.82 -4.63
C SER A 223 -3.58 11.82 -6.00
N LEU A 224 -4.34 12.86 -6.31
CA LEU A 224 -4.96 13.01 -7.63
C LEU A 224 -3.90 13.12 -8.73
N TYR A 225 -2.84 13.90 -8.51
CA TYR A 225 -1.72 13.98 -9.44
C TYR A 225 -1.02 12.62 -9.61
N ILE A 226 -0.81 11.86 -8.52
CA ILE A 226 -0.22 10.51 -8.56
C ILE A 226 -1.07 9.60 -9.45
N CYS A 227 -2.39 9.63 -9.32
CA CYS A 227 -3.30 8.89 -10.18
C CYS A 227 -3.16 9.30 -11.65
N MET A 228 -3.21 10.61 -11.91
CA MET A 228 -3.20 11.16 -13.28
C MET A 228 -1.90 10.82 -14.01
N TYR A 229 -0.74 11.04 -13.40
CA TYR A 229 0.53 10.80 -14.09
C TYR A 229 0.72 9.31 -14.40
N GLN A 230 0.28 8.41 -13.52
CA GLN A 230 0.42 6.97 -13.75
C GLN A 230 -0.50 6.50 -14.88
N ILE A 231 -1.78 6.86 -14.85
CA ILE A 231 -2.74 6.46 -15.90
C ILE A 231 -2.32 7.01 -17.26
N ILE A 232 -1.96 8.31 -17.32
CA ILE A 232 -1.61 8.95 -18.59
C ILE A 232 -0.33 8.36 -19.17
N ASN A 233 0.72 8.21 -18.35
CA ASN A 233 1.99 7.67 -18.82
C ASN A 233 1.86 6.19 -19.24
N GLU A 234 1.09 5.39 -18.49
CA GLU A 234 0.83 3.99 -18.84
C GLU A 234 0.03 3.87 -20.15
N GLN A 235 -1.05 4.63 -20.31
CA GLN A 235 -1.90 4.58 -21.48
C GLN A 235 -1.17 5.03 -22.76
N PHE A 236 -0.38 6.07 -22.66
CA PHE A 236 0.37 6.58 -23.82
C PHE A 236 1.73 5.89 -24.02
N ARG A 237 2.13 4.99 -23.11
CA ARG A 237 3.45 4.33 -23.10
C ARG A 237 4.62 5.32 -23.25
N LYS A 238 4.44 6.51 -22.75
CA LYS A 238 5.40 7.62 -22.82
C LYS A 238 5.27 8.47 -21.56
N GLN A 239 6.39 8.95 -21.08
CA GLN A 239 6.41 9.89 -19.97
C GLN A 239 5.90 11.27 -20.43
N ILE A 240 4.59 11.51 -20.28
CA ILE A 240 3.94 12.79 -20.57
C ILE A 240 3.97 13.68 -19.33
N LEU A 241 3.59 13.11 -18.18
CA LEU A 241 3.65 13.79 -16.89
C LEU A 241 4.85 13.31 -16.10
N PRO A 242 5.68 14.21 -15.56
CA PRO A 242 6.89 13.83 -14.85
C PRO A 242 6.56 13.18 -13.48
N PRO A 243 7.12 11.99 -13.16
CA PRO A 243 6.94 11.36 -11.88
C PRO A 243 7.77 12.01 -10.76
N PHE A 244 8.79 12.81 -11.09
CA PHE A 244 9.75 13.40 -10.15
C PHE A 244 10.33 12.36 -9.19
N GLN A 245 10.97 11.32 -9.73
CA GLN A 245 11.62 10.27 -8.96
C GLN A 245 12.71 10.85 -8.06
N LEU A 246 12.72 10.45 -6.78
CA LEU A 246 13.69 10.90 -5.78
C LEU A 246 14.92 10.00 -5.73
N SER A 247 14.80 8.74 -6.14
CA SER A 247 15.89 7.78 -6.27
C SER A 247 16.10 7.50 -7.75
N SER A 248 17.29 7.79 -8.26
CA SER A 248 17.75 7.22 -9.54
C SER A 248 18.12 5.76 -9.25
N ASP A 249 17.55 4.81 -9.99
CA ASP A 249 17.89 3.38 -9.93
C ASP A 249 19.31 3.09 -10.49
N ASN A 250 20.26 3.97 -10.24
CA ASN A 250 21.67 3.73 -10.46
C ASN A 250 22.29 3.43 -9.09
N GLU A 251 22.69 2.18 -8.90
CA GLU A 251 23.43 1.61 -7.79
C GLU A 251 22.64 0.64 -6.91
N ILE A 252 22.36 -0.53 -7.46
CA ILE A 252 22.62 -1.77 -6.74
C ILE A 252 23.45 -2.65 -7.68
N ASP A 253 24.70 -2.28 -7.89
CA ASP A 253 25.73 -3.26 -8.13
C ASP A 253 25.95 -3.95 -6.79
N ILE A 254 25.24 -5.03 -6.57
CA ILE A 254 25.60 -5.98 -5.52
C ILE A 254 26.81 -6.72 -6.08
N GLU A 255 28.01 -6.20 -5.73
CA GLU A 255 29.22 -7.00 -5.73
C GLU A 255 29.01 -8.12 -4.71
N GLU A 256 28.81 -9.34 -5.19
CA GLU A 256 29.16 -10.59 -4.53
C GLU A 256 29.96 -11.48 -5.49
#